data_c8c34d368f301f4c0dd68d66938ca127
#
_entry.id   c8c34d368f301f4c0dd68d66938ca127
#
_cell.length_a   1.000
_cell.length_b   1.000
_cell.length_c   1.000
_cell.angle_alpha   90.00
_cell.angle_beta   90.00
_cell.angle_gamma   90.00
#
_symmetry.space_group_name_H-M   'P 1'
#
loop_
_entity.id
_entity.type
_entity.pdbx_description
1 polymer ?
#
loop_
_entity_poly.entity_id
_entity_poly.type
_entity_poly.pdbx_seq_one_letter_code
_entity_poly.pdbx_strand_id
1 'polypeptide(L)'
;VPELLLQDTSPYGTRRASLLRGDGDLYLYLEDLTGPGQATTSAVWVANYQPAPTDRLQEATPGTPPRMGAGGTQFPEGCPDLGRAMEMVWFEEGDAVAVVDAEGVLAAIPGWAGRSEFYGYARYARGRTALAWELTRDATAAFAAKVEQSRSHWAWRRGPGWGEIRAAGLTHLEVRTGPQEAAWPLTPAAFPEIIATRHRLGTLPVWVTATTGLAGQRMAGVEQYVDDPDRHSRIELAVARSTPDTSGAELLNSLAAIPFGRCTWLGEGHTIGGNAGNYPAFGPDRSAVLLTATPPSTGRFPFPDLSGLSHRGEPVTYLWVQVIDEDTFRLARGRDATAAVAHLQASGADWVQ
;
A
#
# COMPACT_ATOMS: atom_id res chain seq x y z
N VAL A 1 21.17 11.09 -25.46
CA VAL A 1 20.32 11.25 -24.28
C VAL A 1 19.03 10.46 -24.54
N PRO A 2 18.59 9.58 -23.64
CA PRO A 2 17.34 8.86 -23.82
C PRO A 2 16.14 9.82 -24.01
N GLU A 3 15.22 9.43 -24.87
CA GLU A 3 13.96 10.15 -25.12
C GLU A 3 12.93 9.71 -24.06
N LEU A 4 12.33 10.67 -23.36
CA LEU A 4 11.24 10.41 -22.44
C LEU A 4 9.92 10.33 -23.21
N LEU A 5 9.32 9.14 -23.30
CA LEU A 5 8.05 8.93 -23.99
C LEU A 5 6.85 9.17 -23.07
N LEU A 6 6.90 8.65 -21.86
CA LEU A 6 5.86 8.81 -20.83
C LEU A 6 6.52 8.97 -19.47
N GLN A 7 5.91 9.79 -18.61
CA GLN A 7 6.26 9.86 -17.19
C GLN A 7 5.01 10.19 -16.39
N ASP A 8 4.85 9.51 -15.26
CA ASP A 8 3.78 9.81 -14.35
C ASP A 8 4.19 9.49 -12.91
N THR A 9 3.54 10.14 -11.96
CA THR A 9 3.74 9.92 -10.52
C THR A 9 2.51 9.24 -9.95
N SER A 10 2.73 8.25 -9.08
CA SER A 10 1.64 7.54 -8.42
C SER A 10 0.70 8.53 -7.70
N PRO A 11 -0.59 8.23 -7.61
CA PRO A 11 -1.55 9.12 -6.94
C PRO A 11 -1.20 9.45 -5.48
N TYR A 12 -0.39 8.62 -4.82
CA TYR A 12 0.11 8.86 -3.46
C TYR A 12 1.43 9.65 -3.40
N GLY A 13 2.03 9.97 -4.56
CA GLY A 13 3.29 10.72 -4.62
C GLY A 13 4.53 9.94 -4.20
N THR A 14 4.42 8.62 -4.02
CA THR A 14 5.49 7.77 -3.47
C THR A 14 6.34 7.07 -4.52
N ARG A 15 5.84 6.98 -5.75
CA ARG A 15 6.51 6.33 -6.88
C ARG A 15 6.43 7.20 -8.11
N ARG A 16 7.44 7.09 -8.97
CA ARG A 16 7.43 7.66 -10.32
C ARG A 16 7.75 6.58 -11.34
N ALA A 17 6.97 6.51 -12.39
CA ALA A 17 7.22 5.65 -13.54
C ALA A 17 7.66 6.48 -14.73
N SER A 18 8.65 5.98 -15.48
CA SER A 18 9.18 6.64 -16.69
C SER A 18 9.39 5.60 -17.78
N LEU A 19 8.84 5.83 -18.96
CA LEU A 19 9.09 5.04 -20.16
C LEU A 19 10.12 5.77 -20.99
N LEU A 20 11.33 5.22 -21.09
CA LEU A 20 12.48 5.83 -21.73
C LEU A 20 12.91 5.04 -22.95
N ARG A 21 13.04 5.73 -24.09
CA ARG A 21 13.61 5.20 -25.32
C ARG A 21 15.10 5.54 -25.37
N GLY A 22 15.94 4.50 -25.31
CA GLY A 22 17.38 4.60 -25.48
C GLY A 22 17.80 4.56 -26.95
N ASP A 23 19.09 4.38 -27.20
CA ASP A 23 19.66 4.17 -28.54
C ASP A 23 19.45 2.72 -28.99
N GLY A 24 18.21 2.36 -29.29
CA GLY A 24 17.82 1.04 -29.81
C GLY A 24 17.06 0.15 -28.83
N ASP A 25 16.69 0.65 -27.68
CA ASP A 25 15.91 -0.06 -26.67
C ASP A 25 14.82 0.82 -26.05
N LEU A 26 13.89 0.18 -25.33
CA LEU A 26 12.83 0.80 -24.57
C LEU A 26 12.74 0.16 -23.21
N TYR A 27 12.74 0.99 -22.15
CA TYR A 27 12.63 0.55 -20.77
C TYR A 27 11.55 1.29 -20.01
N LEU A 28 10.85 0.56 -19.17
CA LEU A 28 9.99 1.12 -18.13
C LEU A 28 10.73 1.09 -16.79
N TYR A 29 10.90 2.24 -16.18
CA TYR A 29 11.53 2.42 -14.87
C TYR A 29 10.48 2.72 -13.82
N LEU A 30 10.70 2.22 -12.61
CA LEU A 30 9.95 2.56 -11.42
C LEU A 30 10.91 3.06 -10.35
N GLU A 31 10.67 4.26 -9.84
CA GLU A 31 11.54 4.94 -8.88
C GLU A 31 10.80 5.16 -7.56
N ASP A 32 11.53 5.02 -6.45
CA ASP A 32 11.06 5.36 -5.11
C ASP A 32 11.29 6.84 -4.82
N LEU A 33 10.24 7.55 -4.43
CA LEU A 33 10.27 8.95 -4.03
C LEU A 33 10.18 9.15 -2.52
N THR A 34 10.08 8.07 -1.73
CA THR A 34 9.91 8.14 -0.26
C THR A 34 11.22 8.33 0.50
N GLY A 35 12.36 8.01 -0.14
CA GLY A 35 13.69 8.10 0.46
C GLY A 35 14.38 9.46 0.24
N PRO A 36 15.52 9.69 0.90
CA PRO A 36 16.30 10.93 0.76
C PRO A 36 17.00 11.08 -0.60
N GLY A 37 16.87 10.14 -1.49
CA GLY A 37 17.35 10.14 -2.88
C GLY A 37 16.38 9.36 -3.75
N GLN A 38 16.27 9.76 -5.02
CA GLN A 38 15.49 8.99 -5.97
C GLN A 38 16.25 7.69 -6.29
N ALA A 39 15.67 6.55 -5.96
CA ALA A 39 16.26 5.25 -6.22
C ALA A 39 15.37 4.46 -7.19
N THR A 40 15.95 3.93 -8.25
CA THR A 40 15.27 2.99 -9.13
C THR A 40 15.02 1.69 -8.36
N THR A 41 13.75 1.34 -8.17
CA THR A 41 13.36 0.10 -7.50
C THR A 41 13.26 -1.05 -8.49
N SER A 42 12.88 -0.74 -9.74
CA SER A 42 12.82 -1.72 -10.82
C SER A 42 12.98 -1.03 -12.18
N ALA A 43 13.52 -1.80 -13.14
CA ALA A 43 13.61 -1.40 -14.54
C ALA A 43 13.35 -2.63 -15.41
N VAL A 44 12.27 -2.62 -16.18
CA VAL A 44 11.93 -3.72 -17.08
C VAL A 44 12.18 -3.33 -18.52
N TRP A 45 12.85 -4.20 -19.26
CA TRP A 45 12.98 -4.08 -20.70
C TRP A 45 11.61 -4.27 -21.37
N VAL A 46 11.30 -3.44 -22.35
CA VAL A 46 10.01 -3.46 -23.09
C VAL A 46 10.21 -3.93 -24.52
N ALA A 47 11.20 -3.34 -25.24
CA ALA A 47 11.46 -3.66 -26.64
C ALA A 47 12.91 -3.31 -27.05
N ASN A 48 13.42 -3.97 -28.10
CA ASN A 48 14.53 -3.48 -28.89
C ASN A 48 14.00 -2.90 -30.20
N TYR A 49 14.45 -1.72 -30.58
CA TYR A 49 14.19 -1.12 -31.92
C TYR A 49 15.29 -1.44 -32.93
N GLN A 50 16.45 -1.88 -32.47
CA GLN A 50 17.56 -2.34 -33.28
C GLN A 50 17.72 -3.85 -33.15
N PRO A 51 18.41 -4.51 -34.07
CA PRO A 51 18.67 -5.94 -33.99
C PRO A 51 19.26 -6.35 -32.62
N ALA A 52 18.73 -7.43 -32.08
CA ALA A 52 19.16 -7.97 -30.81
C ALA A 52 20.59 -8.53 -30.91
N PRO A 53 21.45 -8.41 -29.90
CA PRO A 53 22.74 -9.06 -29.86
C PRO A 53 22.58 -10.59 -29.91
N THR A 54 23.46 -11.26 -30.70
CA THR A 54 23.39 -12.70 -30.92
C THR A 54 23.81 -13.54 -29.74
N ASP A 55 24.75 -13.04 -28.92
CA ASP A 55 25.30 -13.75 -27.78
C ASP A 55 25.50 -12.82 -26.56
N ARG A 56 24.89 -13.19 -25.46
CA ARG A 56 24.96 -12.60 -24.11
C ARG A 56 24.34 -11.21 -23.98
N LEU A 57 23.79 -10.97 -22.81
CA LEU A 57 23.49 -9.64 -22.30
C LEU A 57 24.70 -8.74 -22.55
N GLN A 58 24.55 -7.73 -23.39
CA GLN A 58 25.57 -6.70 -23.54
C GLN A 58 25.80 -6.10 -22.15
N GLU A 59 27.03 -6.14 -21.64
CA GLU A 59 27.32 -5.61 -20.32
C GLU A 59 26.83 -4.16 -20.25
N ALA A 60 26.02 -3.88 -19.22
CA ALA A 60 25.52 -2.53 -19.00
C ALA A 60 26.68 -1.57 -18.86
N THR A 61 26.81 -0.63 -19.77
CA THR A 61 27.73 0.49 -19.63
C THR A 61 27.02 1.56 -18.78
N PRO A 62 27.70 2.24 -17.85
CA PRO A 62 27.06 3.32 -17.10
C PRO A 62 26.29 4.28 -18.00
N GLY A 63 24.96 4.39 -17.81
CA GLY A 63 24.09 5.25 -18.61
C GLY A 63 23.48 4.60 -19.87
N THR A 64 23.82 3.35 -20.19
CA THR A 64 23.20 2.61 -21.31
C THR A 64 22.64 1.28 -20.77
N PRO A 65 21.32 1.10 -20.73
CA PRO A 65 20.72 -0.14 -20.29
C PRO A 65 21.06 -1.28 -21.26
N PRO A 66 21.13 -2.54 -20.79
CA PRO A 66 21.47 -3.69 -21.61
C PRO A 66 20.35 -3.98 -22.63
N ARG A 67 20.69 -4.37 -23.86
CA ARG A 67 19.72 -4.84 -24.83
C ARG A 67 19.36 -6.32 -24.56
N MET A 68 18.09 -6.64 -24.81
CA MET A 68 17.64 -8.03 -24.78
C MET A 68 18.29 -8.82 -25.92
N GLY A 69 18.89 -9.97 -25.58
CA GLY A 69 19.45 -10.88 -26.56
C GLY A 69 18.38 -11.53 -27.45
N ALA A 70 18.78 -12.01 -28.63
CA ALA A 70 17.88 -12.56 -29.66
C ALA A 70 16.97 -13.69 -29.14
N GLY A 71 17.46 -14.55 -28.23
CA GLY A 71 16.67 -15.62 -27.62
C GLY A 71 15.61 -15.16 -26.63
N GLY A 72 15.75 -13.94 -26.08
CA GLY A 72 14.86 -13.37 -25.06
C GLY A 72 13.77 -12.45 -25.62
N THR A 73 13.74 -12.17 -26.93
CA THR A 73 12.76 -11.30 -27.56
C THR A 73 11.98 -11.98 -28.68
N GLN A 74 10.73 -11.56 -28.89
CA GLN A 74 9.91 -11.99 -30.02
C GLN A 74 10.37 -11.33 -31.35
N PHE A 75 11.10 -10.20 -31.27
CA PHE A 75 11.56 -9.43 -32.41
C PHE A 75 13.11 -9.33 -32.44
N PRO A 76 13.82 -10.40 -32.83
CA PRO A 76 15.28 -10.40 -32.86
C PRO A 76 15.88 -9.37 -33.86
N GLU A 77 15.16 -9.03 -34.91
CA GLU A 77 15.59 -8.02 -35.91
C GLU A 77 15.20 -6.59 -35.51
N GLY A 78 14.60 -6.40 -34.36
CA GLY A 78 14.07 -5.12 -33.87
C GLY A 78 12.56 -5.05 -33.99
N CYS A 79 11.95 -4.42 -32.99
CA CYS A 79 10.50 -4.22 -32.90
C CYS A 79 10.07 -3.10 -33.85
N PRO A 80 8.90 -3.19 -34.51
CA PRO A 80 8.30 -2.04 -35.20
C PRO A 80 8.03 -0.89 -34.22
N ASP A 81 7.90 0.32 -34.74
CA ASP A 81 7.60 1.48 -33.89
C ASP A 81 6.28 1.28 -33.15
N LEU A 82 6.33 1.38 -31.83
CA LEU A 82 5.18 1.12 -30.93
C LEU A 82 4.10 2.22 -31.01
N GLY A 83 4.32 3.26 -31.81
CA GLY A 83 3.39 4.37 -31.89
C GLY A 83 3.39 5.23 -30.61
N ARG A 84 2.57 6.29 -30.62
CA ARG A 84 2.52 7.26 -29.50
C ARG A 84 1.31 7.10 -28.59
N ALA A 85 0.38 6.23 -28.92
CA ALA A 85 -0.86 6.04 -28.15
C ALA A 85 -0.66 5.01 -27.02
N MET A 86 0.22 5.36 -26.06
CA MET A 86 0.45 4.59 -24.84
C MET A 86 -0.03 5.36 -23.63
N GLU A 87 -0.47 4.63 -22.60
CA GLU A 87 -0.95 5.17 -21.33
C GLU A 87 -0.28 4.43 -20.17
N MET A 88 0.05 5.14 -19.08
CA MET A 88 0.41 4.53 -17.80
C MET A 88 -0.81 4.36 -16.93
N VAL A 89 -0.97 3.18 -16.34
CA VAL A 89 -2.03 2.86 -15.39
C VAL A 89 -1.41 2.42 -14.08
N TRP A 90 -1.54 3.26 -13.06
CA TRP A 90 -1.17 2.91 -11.69
C TRP A 90 -2.19 1.94 -11.09
N PHE A 91 -1.70 0.90 -10.43
CA PHE A 91 -2.58 0.02 -9.67
C PHE A 91 -3.08 0.71 -8.41
N GLU A 92 -4.17 0.20 -7.84
CA GLU A 92 -4.84 0.82 -6.70
C GLU A 92 -3.90 1.04 -5.51
N GLU A 93 -2.97 0.12 -5.28
CA GLU A 93 -1.97 0.14 -4.21
C GLU A 93 -0.94 1.28 -4.37
N GLY A 94 -0.76 1.80 -5.58
CA GLY A 94 0.14 2.90 -5.89
C GLY A 94 1.63 2.55 -5.93
N ASP A 95 1.97 1.26 -5.83
CA ASP A 95 3.34 0.72 -5.86
C ASP A 95 3.69 0.01 -7.17
N ALA A 96 2.72 -0.16 -8.04
CA ALA A 96 2.81 -0.92 -9.28
C ALA A 96 2.20 -0.13 -10.45
N VAL A 97 2.71 -0.39 -11.65
CA VAL A 97 2.30 0.32 -12.87
C VAL A 97 2.28 -0.61 -14.07
N ALA A 98 1.34 -0.39 -14.97
CA ALA A 98 1.35 -0.98 -16.31
C ALA A 98 1.42 0.12 -17.38
N VAL A 99 2.12 -0.14 -18.47
CA VAL A 99 2.02 0.58 -19.74
C VAL A 99 1.09 -0.20 -20.64
N VAL A 100 0.09 0.46 -21.18
CA VAL A 100 -0.91 -0.14 -22.08
C VAL A 100 -0.97 0.64 -23.40
N ASP A 101 -1.28 -0.06 -24.46
CA ASP A 101 -1.54 0.48 -25.80
C ASP A 101 -2.87 -0.05 -26.35
N ALA A 102 -3.13 0.13 -27.63
CA ALA A 102 -4.35 -0.35 -28.30
C ALA A 102 -4.49 -1.89 -28.27
N GLU A 103 -3.39 -2.62 -28.13
CA GLU A 103 -3.39 -4.10 -28.07
C GLU A 103 -3.47 -4.64 -26.65
N GLY A 104 -3.46 -3.78 -25.61
CA GLY A 104 -3.54 -4.12 -24.20
C GLY A 104 -2.25 -3.85 -23.43
N VAL A 105 -1.91 -4.70 -22.45
CA VAL A 105 -0.73 -4.51 -21.61
C VAL A 105 0.55 -4.73 -22.42
N LEU A 106 1.39 -3.70 -22.52
CA LEU A 106 2.69 -3.73 -23.16
C LEU A 106 3.80 -4.16 -22.19
N ALA A 107 3.80 -3.57 -21.00
CA ALA A 107 4.72 -3.90 -19.92
C ALA A 107 4.07 -3.63 -18.56
N ALA A 108 4.52 -4.35 -17.52
CA ALA A 108 4.05 -4.14 -16.16
C ALA A 108 5.18 -4.35 -15.15
N ILE A 109 5.25 -3.46 -14.17
CA ILE A 109 6.09 -3.60 -12.97
C ILE A 109 5.14 -3.76 -11.79
N PRO A 110 4.98 -4.99 -11.25
CA PRO A 110 4.17 -5.23 -10.05
C PRO A 110 4.90 -4.76 -8.78
N GLY A 111 4.16 -4.62 -7.67
CA GLY A 111 4.68 -4.10 -6.40
C GLY A 111 5.81 -4.93 -5.78
N TRP A 112 5.94 -6.21 -6.17
CA TRP A 112 7.04 -7.08 -5.72
C TRP A 112 8.27 -7.07 -6.63
N ALA A 113 8.28 -6.29 -7.71
CA ALA A 113 9.44 -6.18 -8.60
C ALA A 113 10.66 -5.59 -7.86
N GLY A 114 11.87 -5.94 -8.33
CA GLY A 114 13.12 -5.59 -7.68
C GLY A 114 13.59 -6.61 -6.63
N ARG A 115 12.82 -7.69 -6.42
CA ARG A 115 13.18 -8.81 -5.54
C ARG A 115 13.56 -10.05 -6.34
N SER A 116 14.50 -10.84 -5.84
CA SER A 116 14.89 -12.13 -6.45
C SER A 116 15.18 -12.06 -7.96
N GLU A 117 15.86 -10.99 -8.39
CA GLU A 117 16.22 -10.76 -9.80
C GLU A 117 15.03 -10.67 -10.78
N PHE A 118 13.85 -10.38 -10.26
CA PHE A 118 12.66 -10.14 -11.06
C PHE A 118 12.38 -8.64 -11.14
N TYR A 119 12.24 -8.10 -12.36
CA TYR A 119 12.07 -6.66 -12.59
C TYR A 119 10.73 -6.27 -13.19
N GLY A 120 10.04 -7.20 -13.85
CA GLY A 120 8.72 -6.95 -14.43
C GLY A 120 8.45 -7.82 -15.65
N TYR A 121 7.32 -7.56 -16.27
CA TYR A 121 6.82 -8.30 -17.44
C TYR A 121 6.80 -7.41 -18.67
N ALA A 122 7.07 -8.02 -19.83
CA ALA A 122 6.94 -7.34 -21.12
C ALA A 122 6.30 -8.26 -22.17
N ARG A 123 5.45 -7.68 -23.02
CA ARG A 123 4.74 -8.41 -24.11
C ARG A 123 5.70 -9.08 -25.07
N TYR A 124 6.81 -8.41 -25.39
CA TYR A 124 7.76 -8.88 -26.39
C TYR A 124 8.92 -9.73 -25.82
N ALA A 125 8.94 -9.95 -24.52
CA ALA A 125 9.88 -10.89 -23.92
C ALA A 125 9.49 -12.34 -24.27
N ARG A 126 10.48 -13.23 -24.28
CA ARG A 126 10.32 -14.68 -24.35
C ARG A 126 10.87 -15.33 -23.10
N GLY A 127 10.04 -16.13 -22.45
CA GLY A 127 10.39 -16.84 -21.23
C GLY A 127 10.74 -15.91 -20.06
N ARG A 128 11.69 -16.36 -19.24
CA ARG A 128 12.17 -15.61 -18.06
C ARG A 128 13.61 -15.21 -18.29
N THR A 129 13.86 -13.94 -18.43
CA THR A 129 15.20 -13.38 -18.59
C THR A 129 15.54 -12.46 -17.42
N ALA A 130 16.81 -12.07 -17.28
CA ALA A 130 17.24 -11.11 -16.28
C ALA A 130 16.73 -9.68 -16.54
N LEU A 131 16.13 -9.38 -17.71
CA LEU A 131 15.67 -8.03 -18.07
C LEU A 131 14.17 -7.88 -18.08
N ALA A 132 13.44 -8.97 -18.37
CA ALA A 132 11.98 -9.03 -18.36
C ALA A 132 11.50 -10.48 -18.36
N TRP A 133 10.33 -10.71 -17.80
CA TRP A 133 9.61 -11.96 -17.96
C TRP A 133 8.51 -11.78 -19.01
N GLU A 134 8.25 -12.87 -19.73
CA GLU A 134 7.19 -12.92 -20.74
C GLU A 134 5.81 -12.69 -20.12
N LEU A 135 5.01 -11.83 -20.75
CA LEU A 135 3.58 -11.76 -20.51
C LEU A 135 2.92 -12.98 -21.16
N THR A 136 2.96 -14.12 -20.47
CA THR A 136 2.20 -15.31 -20.86
C THR A 136 0.72 -14.99 -20.98
N ARG A 137 -0.06 -15.88 -21.59
CA ARG A 137 -1.52 -15.71 -21.72
C ARG A 137 -2.20 -15.43 -20.37
N ASP A 138 -1.81 -16.18 -19.33
CA ASP A 138 -2.40 -16.05 -18.00
C ASP A 138 -1.98 -14.73 -17.32
N ALA A 139 -0.69 -14.38 -17.43
CA ALA A 139 -0.20 -13.10 -16.93
C ALA A 139 -0.86 -11.92 -17.64
N THR A 140 -1.02 -11.99 -18.96
CA THR A 140 -1.72 -10.96 -19.75
C THR A 140 -3.15 -10.78 -19.27
N ALA A 141 -3.89 -11.87 -19.07
CA ALA A 141 -5.26 -11.82 -18.59
C ALA A 141 -5.35 -11.22 -17.17
N ALA A 142 -4.45 -11.62 -16.27
CA ALA A 142 -4.41 -11.11 -14.90
C ALA A 142 -4.09 -9.60 -14.86
N PHE A 143 -3.10 -9.16 -15.62
CA PHE A 143 -2.77 -7.72 -15.68
C PHE A 143 -3.82 -6.88 -16.40
N ALA A 144 -4.47 -7.41 -17.44
CA ALA A 144 -5.59 -6.72 -18.08
C ALA A 144 -6.75 -6.51 -17.12
N ALA A 145 -7.11 -7.53 -16.33
CA ALA A 145 -8.12 -7.43 -15.29
C ALA A 145 -7.72 -6.39 -14.20
N LYS A 146 -6.45 -6.43 -13.76
CA LYS A 146 -5.94 -5.47 -12.75
C LYS A 146 -5.92 -4.04 -13.28
N VAL A 147 -5.57 -3.82 -14.54
CA VAL A 147 -5.62 -2.50 -15.22
C VAL A 147 -7.05 -1.97 -15.22
N GLU A 148 -8.03 -2.78 -15.61
CA GLU A 148 -9.43 -2.35 -15.66
C GLU A 148 -10.00 -2.07 -14.27
N GLN A 149 -9.69 -2.92 -13.29
CA GLN A 149 -10.03 -2.68 -11.89
C GLN A 149 -9.44 -1.36 -11.38
N SER A 150 -8.18 -1.08 -11.72
CA SER A 150 -7.49 0.15 -11.31
C SER A 150 -8.07 1.39 -11.97
N ARG A 151 -8.38 1.34 -13.27
CA ARG A 151 -9.09 2.43 -13.96
C ARG A 151 -10.44 2.73 -13.32
N SER A 152 -11.22 1.69 -13.03
CA SER A 152 -12.50 1.80 -12.33
C SER A 152 -12.34 2.39 -10.93
N HIS A 153 -11.32 1.94 -10.17
CA HIS A 153 -11.00 2.49 -8.85
C HIS A 153 -10.67 3.98 -8.92
N TRP A 154 -9.78 4.40 -9.82
CA TRP A 154 -9.38 5.80 -9.92
C TRP A 154 -10.51 6.71 -10.46
N ALA A 155 -11.37 6.21 -11.35
CA ALA A 155 -12.55 6.93 -11.79
C ALA A 155 -13.53 7.14 -10.63
N TRP A 156 -13.84 6.10 -9.87
CA TRP A 156 -14.67 6.16 -8.67
C TRP A 156 -14.05 7.10 -7.62
N ARG A 157 -12.75 7.00 -7.38
CA ARG A 157 -12.05 7.79 -6.36
C ARG A 157 -12.04 9.29 -6.69
N ARG A 158 -11.92 9.65 -7.97
CA ARG A 158 -12.04 11.05 -8.45
C ARG A 158 -13.48 11.58 -8.48
N GLY A 159 -14.45 10.69 -8.41
CA GLY A 159 -15.88 10.99 -8.40
C GLY A 159 -16.50 10.89 -6.99
N PRO A 160 -17.48 9.98 -6.77
CA PRO A 160 -18.22 9.90 -5.51
C PRO A 160 -17.45 9.22 -4.37
N GLY A 161 -16.28 8.64 -4.64
CA GLY A 161 -15.60 7.68 -3.76
C GLY A 161 -15.39 8.13 -2.33
N TRP A 162 -14.98 9.39 -2.12
CA TRP A 162 -14.83 9.91 -0.76
C TRP A 162 -16.14 9.96 0.01
N GLY A 163 -17.20 10.48 -0.63
CA GLY A 163 -18.52 10.57 0.00
C GLY A 163 -19.08 9.20 0.39
N GLU A 164 -18.92 8.21 -0.48
CA GLU A 164 -19.39 6.83 -0.25
C GLU A 164 -18.65 6.16 0.90
N ILE A 165 -17.31 6.21 0.90
CA ILE A 165 -16.48 5.64 1.97
C ILE A 165 -16.79 6.29 3.31
N ARG A 166 -16.87 7.61 3.32
CA ARG A 166 -17.20 8.35 4.54
C ARG A 166 -18.57 7.96 5.09
N ALA A 167 -19.59 7.91 4.24
CA ALA A 167 -20.93 7.53 4.67
C ALA A 167 -20.99 6.10 5.21
N ALA A 168 -20.36 5.15 4.51
CA ALA A 168 -20.31 3.75 4.93
C ALA A 168 -19.58 3.58 6.28
N GLY A 169 -18.39 4.16 6.42
CA GLY A 169 -17.60 4.08 7.65
C GLY A 169 -18.29 4.72 8.85
N LEU A 170 -18.85 5.93 8.68
CA LEU A 170 -19.59 6.60 9.75
C LEU A 170 -20.82 5.82 10.19
N THR A 171 -21.64 5.37 9.26
CA THR A 171 -22.83 4.54 9.57
C THR A 171 -22.43 3.29 10.32
N HIS A 172 -21.34 2.63 9.89
CA HIS A 172 -20.84 1.43 10.54
C HIS A 172 -20.42 1.68 11.99
N LEU A 173 -19.65 2.75 12.24
CA LEU A 173 -19.21 3.15 13.57
C LEU A 173 -20.38 3.56 14.48
N GLU A 174 -21.31 4.39 13.98
CA GLU A 174 -22.46 4.87 14.76
C GLU A 174 -23.36 3.73 15.24
N VAL A 175 -23.59 2.73 14.40
CA VAL A 175 -24.39 1.55 14.79
C VAL A 175 -23.74 0.74 15.92
N ARG A 176 -22.40 0.73 15.99
CA ARG A 176 -21.66 -0.12 16.92
C ARG A 176 -21.18 0.59 18.19
N THR A 177 -20.95 1.88 18.10
CA THR A 177 -20.39 2.65 19.20
C THR A 177 -21.29 3.77 19.69
N GLY A 178 -22.16 4.31 18.83
CA GLY A 178 -23.03 5.45 19.11
C GLY A 178 -22.74 6.64 18.19
N PRO A 179 -23.48 7.74 18.32
CA PRO A 179 -23.38 8.88 17.42
C PRO A 179 -22.00 9.53 17.46
N GLN A 180 -21.61 10.10 16.32
CA GLN A 180 -20.39 10.88 16.21
C GLN A 180 -20.45 12.13 17.11
N GLU A 181 -19.44 12.34 17.96
CA GLU A 181 -19.31 13.54 18.80
C GLU A 181 -18.32 14.56 18.22
N ALA A 182 -17.26 14.08 17.53
CA ALA A 182 -16.23 14.94 16.96
C ALA A 182 -15.62 14.31 15.70
N ALA A 183 -15.00 15.13 14.86
CA ALA A 183 -14.26 14.69 13.68
C ALA A 183 -13.04 15.57 13.41
N TRP A 184 -11.97 14.95 12.91
CA TRP A 184 -10.71 15.60 12.56
C TRP A 184 -10.21 15.09 11.20
N PRO A 185 -9.87 15.98 10.24
CA PRO A 185 -9.16 15.57 9.04
C PRO A 185 -7.72 15.17 9.43
N LEU A 186 -7.31 13.96 9.04
CA LEU A 186 -5.95 13.46 9.29
C LEU A 186 -5.01 13.75 8.12
N THR A 187 -5.56 13.94 6.92
CA THR A 187 -4.81 14.25 5.70
C THR A 187 -5.42 15.47 5.00
N PRO A 188 -5.37 16.66 5.63
CA PRO A 188 -6.03 17.84 5.08
C PRO A 188 -5.41 18.21 3.73
N ALA A 189 -6.26 18.35 2.70
CA ALA A 189 -5.87 18.65 1.31
C ALA A 189 -4.86 17.67 0.69
N ALA A 190 -4.65 16.49 1.30
CA ALA A 190 -3.80 15.44 0.78
C ALA A 190 -4.65 14.24 0.30
N PHE A 191 -4.04 13.39 -0.49
CA PHE A 191 -4.64 12.14 -0.96
C PHE A 191 -3.86 10.96 -0.36
N PRO A 192 -4.51 9.90 0.15
CA PRO A 192 -5.98 9.75 0.25
C PRO A 192 -6.59 10.61 1.38
N GLU A 193 -7.84 11.03 1.21
CA GLU A 193 -8.58 11.70 2.27
C GLU A 193 -8.91 10.71 3.39
N ILE A 194 -8.53 11.06 4.62
CA ILE A 194 -8.79 10.26 5.83
C ILE A 194 -9.24 11.21 6.92
N ILE A 195 -10.28 10.82 7.65
CA ILE A 195 -10.71 11.50 8.86
C ILE A 195 -10.64 10.55 10.05
N ALA A 196 -10.46 11.09 11.25
CA ALA A 196 -10.77 10.40 12.50
C ALA A 196 -12.11 10.91 13.02
N THR A 197 -12.92 10.02 13.56
CA THR A 197 -14.18 10.36 14.21
C THR A 197 -14.23 9.76 15.61
N ARG A 198 -14.75 10.52 16.59
CA ARG A 198 -14.92 10.06 17.95
C ARG A 198 -16.37 9.76 18.24
N HIS A 199 -16.59 8.62 18.89
CA HIS A 199 -17.88 8.10 19.27
C HIS A 199 -17.86 7.72 20.76
N ARG A 200 -18.92 8.02 21.49
CA ARG A 200 -19.06 7.57 22.88
C ARG A 200 -19.74 6.20 22.91
N LEU A 201 -19.16 5.26 23.63
CA LEU A 201 -19.72 3.89 23.76
C LEU A 201 -20.93 3.88 24.69
N GLY A 202 -22.11 4.11 24.12
CA GLY A 202 -23.37 4.21 24.88
C GLY A 202 -23.31 5.25 25.99
N THR A 203 -23.59 4.86 27.22
CA THR A 203 -23.52 5.73 28.41
C THR A 203 -22.20 5.59 29.17
N LEU A 204 -21.29 4.75 28.72
CA LEU A 204 -20.02 4.49 29.38
C LEU A 204 -19.06 5.67 29.26
N PRO A 205 -18.12 5.85 30.19
CA PRO A 205 -17.04 6.82 30.08
C PRO A 205 -15.91 6.24 29.18
N VAL A 206 -16.28 5.85 27.97
CA VAL A 206 -15.37 5.28 26.97
C VAL A 206 -15.66 5.93 25.63
N TRP A 207 -14.60 6.45 25.02
CA TRP A 207 -14.65 7.06 23.70
C TRP A 207 -13.78 6.27 22.72
N VAL A 208 -14.39 5.81 21.64
CA VAL A 208 -13.71 5.18 20.51
C VAL A 208 -13.43 6.25 19.47
N THR A 209 -12.17 6.46 19.15
CA THR A 209 -11.75 7.26 18.00
C THR A 209 -11.31 6.32 16.90
N ALA A 210 -11.87 6.43 15.71
CA ALA A 210 -11.55 5.55 14.60
C ALA A 210 -11.36 6.34 13.30
N THR A 211 -10.53 5.79 12.40
CA THR A 211 -10.36 6.36 11.06
C THR A 211 -11.53 5.97 10.16
N THR A 212 -11.75 6.80 9.13
CA THR A 212 -12.61 6.51 7.99
C THR A 212 -11.92 7.05 6.75
N GLY A 213 -11.79 6.21 5.72
CA GLY A 213 -11.14 6.56 4.46
C GLY A 213 -9.89 5.75 4.17
N LEU A 214 -9.24 5.15 5.18
CA LEU A 214 -8.10 4.26 4.99
C LEU A 214 -8.47 3.07 4.11
N ALA A 215 -9.61 2.45 4.38
CA ALA A 215 -10.13 1.29 3.65
C ALA A 215 -10.54 1.59 2.20
N GLY A 216 -10.61 2.87 1.82
CA GLY A 216 -10.97 3.29 0.46
C GLY A 216 -9.99 2.87 -0.62
N GLN A 217 -8.80 2.42 -0.24
CA GLN A 217 -7.74 1.93 -1.12
C GLN A 217 -7.05 0.72 -0.48
N ARG A 218 -6.45 -0.12 -1.33
CA ARG A 218 -5.61 -1.24 -0.87
C ARG A 218 -4.25 -0.73 -0.45
N MET A 219 -3.66 -1.35 0.56
CA MET A 219 -2.29 -1.05 0.98
C MET A 219 -1.28 -1.78 0.08
N ALA A 220 -0.12 -1.16 -0.11
CA ALA A 220 0.97 -1.70 -0.92
C ALA A 220 1.66 -2.91 -0.26
N GLY A 221 2.06 -3.88 -1.07
CA GLY A 221 2.96 -4.97 -0.68
C GLY A 221 2.34 -6.07 0.19
N VAL A 222 1.06 -6.05 0.49
CA VAL A 222 0.37 -7.07 1.32
C VAL A 222 0.56 -8.47 0.74
N GLU A 223 0.44 -8.61 -0.58
CA GLU A 223 0.59 -9.87 -1.31
C GLU A 223 1.97 -10.54 -1.18
N GLN A 224 2.94 -9.82 -0.64
CA GLN A 224 4.28 -10.36 -0.41
C GLN A 224 4.44 -11.10 0.92
N TYR A 225 3.47 -10.95 1.82
CA TYR A 225 3.58 -11.41 3.21
C TYR A 225 2.44 -12.30 3.67
N VAL A 226 1.30 -12.30 2.97
CA VAL A 226 0.11 -13.06 3.34
C VAL A 226 -0.46 -13.83 2.15
N ASP A 227 -1.00 -15.02 2.41
CA ASP A 227 -1.55 -15.91 1.38
C ASP A 227 -2.89 -15.43 0.82
N ASP A 228 -3.67 -14.67 1.61
CA ASP A 228 -4.96 -14.10 1.22
C ASP A 228 -4.92 -12.57 1.33
N PRO A 229 -4.31 -11.88 0.37
CA PRO A 229 -4.15 -10.42 0.43
C PRO A 229 -5.47 -9.66 0.44
N ASP A 230 -6.54 -10.19 -0.13
CA ASP A 230 -7.85 -9.51 -0.19
C ASP A 230 -8.46 -9.32 1.20
N ARG A 231 -8.15 -10.21 2.15
CA ARG A 231 -8.60 -10.09 3.54
C ARG A 231 -7.79 -9.09 4.37
N HIS A 232 -6.60 -8.70 3.93
CA HIS A 232 -5.65 -7.91 4.70
C HIS A 232 -5.31 -6.56 4.07
N SER A 233 -5.75 -6.30 2.84
CA SER A 233 -5.37 -5.10 2.10
C SER A 233 -6.11 -3.84 2.53
N ARG A 234 -7.26 -3.97 3.23
CA ARG A 234 -8.08 -2.83 3.65
C ARG A 234 -8.25 -2.81 5.16
N ILE A 235 -7.85 -1.70 5.75
CA ILE A 235 -7.95 -1.50 7.20
C ILE A 235 -8.58 -0.16 7.54
N GLU A 236 -9.11 -0.08 8.75
CA GLU A 236 -9.29 1.15 9.49
C GLU A 236 -8.60 1.02 10.85
N LEU A 237 -8.23 2.12 11.47
CA LEU A 237 -7.57 2.14 12.78
C LEU A 237 -8.56 2.62 13.84
N ALA A 238 -8.49 2.04 15.03
CA ALA A 238 -9.30 2.46 16.17
C ALA A 238 -8.47 2.54 17.45
N VAL A 239 -8.78 3.48 18.32
CA VAL A 239 -8.23 3.60 19.67
C VAL A 239 -9.33 3.98 20.63
N ALA A 240 -9.32 3.42 21.84
CA ALA A 240 -10.27 3.75 22.87
C ALA A 240 -9.60 4.48 24.05
N ARG A 241 -10.31 5.49 24.58
CA ARG A 241 -9.86 6.33 25.69
C ARG A 241 -10.93 6.42 26.76
N SER A 242 -10.50 6.54 28.02
CA SER A 242 -11.40 6.90 29.13
C SER A 242 -11.66 8.42 29.26
N THR A 243 -11.02 9.23 28.40
CA THR A 243 -11.15 10.69 28.37
C THR A 243 -11.50 11.17 26.95
N PRO A 244 -12.39 12.17 26.80
CA PRO A 244 -12.79 12.70 25.49
C PRO A 244 -11.83 13.79 24.98
N ASP A 245 -10.53 13.53 25.00
CA ASP A 245 -9.50 14.44 24.51
C ASP A 245 -9.18 14.21 23.01
N THR A 246 -8.20 14.94 22.47
CA THR A 246 -7.74 14.83 21.07
C THR A 246 -6.66 13.80 20.86
N SER A 247 -6.12 13.22 21.94
CA SER A 247 -4.94 12.33 21.86
C SER A 247 -5.14 11.11 20.98
N GLY A 248 -6.36 10.56 20.95
CA GLY A 248 -6.71 9.47 20.04
C GLY A 248 -6.60 9.89 18.57
N ALA A 249 -7.10 11.08 18.21
CA ALA A 249 -7.00 11.58 16.83
C ALA A 249 -5.54 11.92 16.46
N GLU A 250 -4.77 12.49 17.37
CA GLU A 250 -3.34 12.79 17.18
C GLU A 250 -2.53 11.52 16.95
N LEU A 251 -2.80 10.46 17.74
CA LEU A 251 -2.20 9.15 17.55
C LEU A 251 -2.55 8.58 16.17
N LEU A 252 -3.82 8.54 15.80
CA LEU A 252 -4.26 8.03 14.49
C LEU A 252 -3.68 8.86 13.34
N ASN A 253 -3.52 10.17 13.50
CA ASN A 253 -2.86 11.02 12.50
C ASN A 253 -1.42 10.60 12.23
N SER A 254 -0.68 10.19 13.25
CA SER A 254 0.70 9.71 13.10
C SER A 254 0.81 8.38 12.36
N LEU A 255 -0.25 7.58 12.35
CA LEU A 255 -0.28 6.22 11.80
C LEU A 255 -0.96 6.14 10.42
N ALA A 256 -2.03 6.90 10.21
CA ALA A 256 -2.90 6.77 9.04
C ALA A 256 -2.19 7.04 7.70
N ALA A 257 -1.17 7.90 7.69
CA ALA A 257 -0.40 8.21 6.49
C ALA A 257 0.68 7.16 6.16
N ILE A 258 1.00 6.25 7.10
CA ILE A 258 2.13 5.30 6.93
C ILE A 258 1.97 4.41 5.70
N PRO A 259 0.82 3.75 5.45
CA PRO A 259 0.69 2.85 4.30
C PRO A 259 1.01 3.55 2.98
N PHE A 260 0.46 4.73 2.79
CA PHE A 260 0.54 5.45 1.52
C PHE A 260 1.79 6.31 1.42
N GLY A 261 2.18 7.00 2.50
CA GLY A 261 3.37 7.84 2.51
C GLY A 261 4.70 7.07 2.51
N ARG A 262 4.68 5.79 2.93
CA ARG A 262 5.87 4.91 2.92
C ARG A 262 5.75 3.73 1.96
N CYS A 263 4.64 3.63 1.23
CA CYS A 263 4.37 2.54 0.30
C CYS A 263 4.56 1.16 0.97
N THR A 264 3.81 0.92 2.03
CA THR A 264 3.90 -0.28 2.88
C THR A 264 2.52 -0.68 3.38
N TRP A 265 2.44 -1.68 4.24
CA TRP A 265 1.18 -2.11 4.84
C TRP A 265 1.24 -2.10 6.37
N LEU A 266 0.08 -2.05 6.98
CA LEU A 266 -0.16 -2.23 8.40
C LEU A 266 -1.06 -3.44 8.60
N GLY A 267 -0.72 -4.30 9.56
CA GLY A 267 -1.47 -5.51 9.84
C GLY A 267 -1.44 -5.86 11.32
N GLU A 268 -2.18 -6.90 11.68
CA GLU A 268 -2.17 -7.44 13.02
C GLU A 268 -0.76 -7.84 13.43
N GLY A 269 -0.37 -7.47 14.63
CA GLY A 269 0.96 -7.73 15.18
C GLY A 269 2.03 -6.72 14.77
N HIS A 270 1.75 -5.81 13.87
CA HIS A 270 2.73 -4.79 13.54
C HIS A 270 2.96 -3.85 14.71
N THR A 271 4.23 -3.50 14.90
CA THR A 271 4.65 -2.52 15.88
C THR A 271 5.26 -1.30 15.20
N ILE A 272 4.91 -0.13 15.68
CA ILE A 272 5.47 1.14 15.27
C ILE A 272 6.10 1.76 16.51
N GLY A 273 7.41 1.87 16.54
CA GLY A 273 8.13 2.34 17.73
C GLY A 273 9.45 3.01 17.37
N GLY A 274 10.19 3.39 18.37
CA GLY A 274 11.46 4.08 18.26
C GLY A 274 11.27 5.59 18.16
N ASN A 275 11.97 6.26 17.24
CA ASN A 275 12.00 7.73 17.12
C ASN A 275 10.62 8.40 16.83
N ALA A 276 9.55 7.64 16.80
CA ALA A 276 8.19 8.15 16.58
C ALA A 276 7.64 8.99 17.77
N GLY A 277 8.37 9.08 18.86
CA GLY A 277 8.07 9.96 19.97
C GLY A 277 7.38 9.25 21.14
N ASN A 278 7.42 9.92 22.25
CA ASN A 278 6.65 9.53 23.44
C ASN A 278 5.18 9.85 23.22
N TYR A 279 4.32 8.99 23.73
CA TYR A 279 2.87 9.19 23.76
C TYR A 279 2.41 9.54 25.19
N PRO A 280 2.80 10.71 25.75
CA PRO A 280 2.59 11.04 27.17
C PRO A 280 1.12 11.08 27.57
N ALA A 281 0.22 11.36 26.61
CA ALA A 281 -1.22 11.33 26.83
C ALA A 281 -1.76 9.93 27.17
N PHE A 282 -0.97 8.88 26.90
CA PHE A 282 -1.31 7.46 27.19
C PHE A 282 -0.58 6.92 28.41
N GLY A 283 0.20 7.74 29.11
CA GLY A 283 0.93 7.39 30.30
C GLY A 283 2.44 7.61 30.19
N PRO A 284 3.16 7.56 31.31
CA PRO A 284 4.62 7.58 31.31
C PRO A 284 5.14 6.33 30.58
N ASP A 285 6.33 6.45 30.00
CA ASP A 285 7.06 5.36 29.34
C ASP A 285 6.36 4.73 28.12
N ARG A 286 5.33 5.38 27.59
CA ARG A 286 4.62 4.95 26.38
C ARG A 286 5.35 5.47 25.14
N SER A 287 6.08 4.57 24.44
CA SER A 287 7.00 4.94 23.37
C SER A 287 6.74 4.24 22.03
N ALA A 288 5.83 3.28 22.01
CA ALA A 288 5.55 2.49 20.81
C ALA A 288 4.05 2.14 20.69
N VAL A 289 3.70 1.58 19.56
CA VAL A 289 2.34 1.13 19.22
C VAL A 289 2.40 -0.33 18.80
N LEU A 290 1.41 -1.10 19.23
CA LEU A 290 1.05 -2.43 18.73
C LEU A 290 -0.31 -2.36 18.04
N LEU A 291 -0.41 -2.92 16.85
CA LEU A 291 -1.68 -3.07 16.13
C LEU A 291 -2.23 -4.47 16.34
N THR A 292 -3.51 -4.57 16.69
CA THR A 292 -4.15 -5.86 16.93
C THR A 292 -5.62 -5.84 16.52
N ALA A 293 -6.11 -6.93 15.93
CA ALA A 293 -7.55 -7.09 15.67
C ALA A 293 -8.33 -7.41 16.95
N THR A 294 -7.67 -8.05 17.92
CA THR A 294 -8.24 -8.39 19.23
C THR A 294 -7.35 -7.82 20.33
N PRO A 295 -7.67 -6.63 20.87
CA PRO A 295 -6.87 -6.01 21.92
C PRO A 295 -7.06 -6.72 23.27
N PRO A 296 -6.14 -6.50 24.24
CA PRO A 296 -6.30 -7.04 25.59
C PRO A 296 -7.58 -6.52 26.23
N SER A 297 -8.28 -7.34 27.00
CA SER A 297 -9.49 -6.94 27.70
C SER A 297 -9.53 -7.55 29.10
N THR A 298 -9.76 -6.72 30.08
CA THR A 298 -10.01 -7.15 31.48
C THR A 298 -11.48 -7.48 31.73
N GLY A 299 -12.35 -7.25 30.77
CA GLY A 299 -13.80 -7.36 30.92
C GLY A 299 -14.46 -6.19 31.68
N ARG A 300 -13.69 -5.16 32.01
CA ARG A 300 -14.21 -3.95 32.67
C ARG A 300 -15.21 -3.19 31.78
N PHE A 301 -14.94 -3.15 30.49
CA PHE A 301 -15.81 -2.52 29.51
C PHE A 301 -16.18 -3.51 28.40
N PRO A 302 -17.45 -3.51 27.94
CA PRO A 302 -17.84 -4.33 26.81
C PRO A 302 -17.11 -3.89 25.56
N PHE A 303 -16.47 -4.83 24.89
CA PHE A 303 -15.72 -4.59 23.66
C PHE A 303 -16.68 -4.44 22.47
N PRO A 304 -16.64 -3.33 21.71
CA PRO A 304 -17.50 -3.18 20.55
C PRO A 304 -16.99 -4.04 19.38
N ASP A 305 -17.87 -4.82 18.78
CA ASP A 305 -17.57 -5.55 17.55
C ASP A 305 -17.62 -4.59 16.35
N LEU A 306 -16.45 -4.20 15.83
CA LEU A 306 -16.32 -3.38 14.63
C LEU A 306 -16.18 -4.21 13.35
N SER A 307 -16.37 -5.51 13.40
CA SER A 307 -16.35 -6.38 12.21
C SER A 307 -17.52 -6.12 11.27
N GLY A 308 -17.44 -6.64 10.04
CA GLY A 308 -18.54 -6.64 9.08
C GLY A 308 -18.59 -5.41 8.16
N LEU A 309 -17.67 -4.45 8.28
CA LEU A 309 -17.49 -3.45 7.23
C LEU A 309 -16.84 -4.12 6.01
N SER A 310 -17.31 -3.77 4.83
CA SER A 310 -16.70 -4.20 3.58
C SER A 310 -16.65 -3.05 2.58
N HIS A 311 -15.65 -3.10 1.70
CA HIS A 311 -15.53 -2.14 0.61
C HIS A 311 -15.26 -2.88 -0.70
N ARG A 312 -16.11 -2.67 -1.71
CA ARG A 312 -16.02 -3.32 -3.03
C ARG A 312 -15.95 -4.86 -2.97
N GLY A 313 -16.63 -5.46 -2.00
CA GLY A 313 -16.64 -6.91 -1.78
C GLY A 313 -15.49 -7.45 -0.94
N GLU A 314 -14.50 -6.63 -0.59
CA GLU A 314 -13.40 -7.00 0.28
C GLU A 314 -13.70 -6.61 1.73
N PRO A 315 -13.35 -7.44 2.73
CA PRO A 315 -13.54 -7.10 4.13
C PRO A 315 -12.61 -5.96 4.55
N VAL A 316 -13.09 -5.12 5.47
CA VAL A 316 -12.29 -4.08 6.13
C VAL A 316 -12.01 -4.53 7.56
N THR A 317 -10.73 -4.61 7.91
CA THR A 317 -10.30 -4.97 9.26
C THR A 317 -10.04 -3.72 10.08
N TYR A 318 -10.74 -3.57 11.21
CA TYR A 318 -10.37 -2.57 12.21
C TYR A 318 -9.20 -3.08 13.04
N LEU A 319 -8.08 -2.36 13.00
CA LEU A 319 -6.93 -2.62 13.87
C LEU A 319 -6.97 -1.66 15.07
N TRP A 320 -7.00 -2.23 16.26
CA TRP A 320 -6.92 -1.48 17.49
C TRP A 320 -5.49 -1.09 17.78
N VAL A 321 -5.32 0.18 18.07
CA VAL A 321 -4.02 0.81 18.35
C VAL A 321 -3.79 0.76 19.84
N GLN A 322 -2.85 -0.09 20.29
CA GLN A 322 -2.41 -0.17 21.66
C GLN A 322 -1.09 0.57 21.84
N VAL A 323 -1.07 1.61 22.67
CA VAL A 323 0.17 2.30 23.02
C VAL A 323 0.88 1.51 24.11
N ILE A 324 2.11 1.12 23.86
CA ILE A 324 2.88 0.18 24.68
C ILE A 324 4.20 0.80 25.13
N ASP A 325 4.77 0.23 26.19
CA ASP A 325 6.10 0.54 26.68
C ASP A 325 7.19 -0.18 25.88
N GLU A 326 8.43 0.16 26.17
CA GLU A 326 9.60 -0.38 25.49
C GLU A 326 9.78 -1.89 25.73
N ASP A 327 9.42 -2.40 26.91
CA ASP A 327 9.57 -3.83 27.21
C ASP A 327 8.57 -4.66 26.41
N THR A 328 7.31 -4.22 26.34
CA THR A 328 6.28 -4.83 25.49
C THR A 328 6.66 -4.73 24.00
N PHE A 329 7.24 -3.60 23.58
CA PHE A 329 7.70 -3.42 22.21
C PHE A 329 8.81 -4.41 21.84
N ARG A 330 9.80 -4.62 22.71
CA ARG A 330 10.85 -5.63 22.48
C ARG A 330 10.29 -7.04 22.42
N LEU A 331 9.32 -7.35 23.29
CA LEU A 331 8.64 -8.65 23.28
C LEU A 331 7.90 -8.87 21.96
N ALA A 332 7.14 -7.88 21.47
CA ALA A 332 6.41 -7.96 20.22
C ALA A 332 7.33 -8.13 19.00
N ARG A 333 8.49 -7.44 18.97
CA ARG A 333 9.47 -7.57 17.89
C ARG A 333 10.23 -8.90 17.89
N GLY A 334 10.43 -9.51 19.05
CA GLY A 334 11.17 -10.76 19.18
C GLY A 334 10.34 -12.03 19.08
N ARG A 335 9.02 -11.90 19.16
CA ARG A 335 8.06 -13.02 19.18
C ARG A 335 6.81 -12.60 18.39
N ASP A 336 5.84 -13.50 18.31
CA ASP A 336 4.58 -13.13 17.69
C ASP A 336 3.77 -12.10 18.52
N ALA A 337 2.85 -11.41 17.89
CA ALA A 337 1.98 -10.42 18.53
C ALA A 337 1.11 -11.03 19.63
N THR A 338 0.78 -12.32 19.54
CA THR A 338 0.00 -13.06 20.53
C THR A 338 0.68 -13.04 21.88
N ALA A 339 2.02 -13.21 21.91
CA ALA A 339 2.79 -13.14 23.16
C ALA A 339 2.76 -11.74 23.78
N ALA A 340 2.80 -10.67 22.95
CA ALA A 340 2.71 -9.30 23.44
C ALA A 340 1.30 -8.97 23.97
N VAL A 341 0.25 -9.39 23.29
CA VAL A 341 -1.15 -9.24 23.76
C VAL A 341 -1.36 -10.01 25.05
N ALA A 342 -0.87 -11.25 25.16
CA ALA A 342 -0.94 -12.04 26.38
C ALA A 342 -0.20 -11.37 27.55
N HIS A 343 0.97 -10.78 27.30
CA HIS A 343 1.73 -10.01 28.29
C HIS A 343 0.93 -8.79 28.77
N LEU A 344 0.36 -8.02 27.85
CA LEU A 344 -0.49 -6.87 28.17
C LEU A 344 -1.71 -7.31 29.01
N GLN A 345 -2.35 -8.41 28.66
CA GLN A 345 -3.49 -8.94 29.40
C GLN A 345 -3.10 -9.40 30.79
N ALA A 346 -1.96 -10.08 30.94
CA ALA A 346 -1.43 -10.51 32.25
C ALA A 346 -1.04 -9.34 33.16
N SER A 347 -0.60 -8.21 32.57
CA SER A 347 -0.30 -6.97 33.30
C SER A 347 -1.54 -6.14 33.65
N GLY A 348 -2.75 -6.60 33.28
CA GLY A 348 -4.00 -5.90 33.53
C GLY A 348 -4.28 -4.74 32.57
N ALA A 349 -3.60 -4.70 31.44
CA ALA A 349 -3.91 -3.72 30.39
C ALA A 349 -5.30 -4.00 29.80
N ASP A 350 -5.98 -2.94 29.38
CA ASP A 350 -7.30 -3.00 28.78
C ASP A 350 -7.26 -2.34 27.38
N TRP A 351 -8.23 -2.63 26.53
CA TRP A 351 -8.41 -1.98 25.25
C TRP A 351 -8.75 -0.49 25.40
N VAL A 352 -9.23 -0.06 26.55
CA VAL A 352 -9.45 1.34 26.91
C VAL A 352 -8.22 1.87 27.64
N GLN A 353 -7.56 2.83 27.05
CA GLN A 353 -6.29 3.42 27.48
C GLN A 353 -6.48 4.81 28.11
#